data_b40200f9d80788151ebbd9bb80398923
#
_entry.id   b40200f9d80788151ebbd9bb80398923
#
_cell.length_a   1.000
_cell.length_b   1.000
_cell.length_c   1.000
_cell.angle_alpha   90.00
_cell.angle_beta   90.00
_cell.angle_gamma   90.00
#
_symmetry.space_group_name_H-M   'P 1'
#
loop_
_entity.id
_entity.type
_entity.pdbx_description
1 polymer ?
#
loop_
_entity_poly.entity_id
_entity_poly.type
_entity_poly.pdbx_seq_one_letter_code
_entity_poly.pdbx_strand_id
1 'polypeptide(L)'
;RRSSDLVSDGNVHCSLEHIKAVIKGAHDHGIKHVYVHALLDGRDVAPQCAQGYLKDLEAYMAELNCGKIATVSGRYYAMDRDNRWDRVELAYNAIVNGQGERAASACEAVQQSYDKDAADEFVLPTVIDAEGTIKSGDAVIFCNFRPDRGRELTKALVLPDFDGFNREPLSLYMATMTKYEDGLPVHIVYEKDILSETLGEVLSVGGYRQLRIAETEKYAHVTYFFNGGKEEPFEGEDRVLV
;
A
#
# COMPACT_ATOMS: atom_id res chain seq x y z
N ARG A 1 -4.32 -16.54 4.72
CA ARG A 1 -4.45 -15.09 4.54
C ARG A 1 -3.12 -14.49 4.16
N ARG A 2 -3.14 -13.43 3.39
CA ARG A 2 -1.94 -12.73 2.91
C ARG A 2 -2.11 -11.25 3.17
N SER A 3 -1.00 -10.56 3.43
CA SER A 3 -0.96 -9.13 3.71
C SER A 3 0.07 -8.48 2.79
N SER A 4 -0.23 -7.31 2.23
CA SER A 4 0.68 -6.52 1.40
C SER A 4 0.80 -5.13 1.99
N ASP A 5 1.99 -4.78 2.53
CA ASP A 5 2.08 -3.68 3.46
C ASP A 5 3.42 -2.95 3.42
N LEU A 6 3.36 -1.62 3.56
CA LEU A 6 4.56 -0.81 3.76
C LEU A 6 5.12 -1.02 5.17
N VAL A 7 6.27 -1.67 5.26
CA VAL A 7 6.92 -2.06 6.51
C VAL A 7 7.87 -0.96 6.97
N SER A 8 7.34 0.02 7.71
CA SER A 8 8.11 1.09 8.34
C SER A 8 7.36 1.71 9.53
N ASP A 9 8.05 2.51 10.32
CA ASP A 9 7.49 3.33 11.41
C ASP A 9 7.22 4.78 10.98
N GLY A 10 7.33 5.07 9.69
CA GLY A 10 7.08 6.41 9.13
C GLY A 10 5.64 6.89 9.29
N ASN A 11 4.68 5.97 9.46
CA ASN A 11 3.26 6.25 9.72
C ASN A 11 2.61 7.21 8.71
N VAL A 12 3.08 7.21 7.46
CA VAL A 12 2.52 8.04 6.37
C VAL A 12 1.52 7.25 5.54
N HIS A 13 1.84 6.02 5.18
CA HIS A 13 0.99 5.14 4.37
C HIS A 13 0.47 3.94 5.15
N CYS A 14 1.28 3.38 6.03
CA CYS A 14 0.99 2.24 6.88
C CYS A 14 1.70 2.41 8.24
N SER A 15 1.40 1.53 9.18
CA SER A 15 2.09 1.41 10.46
C SER A 15 2.51 -0.05 10.67
N LEU A 16 3.76 -0.27 11.06
CA LEU A 16 4.26 -1.60 11.41
C LEU A 16 3.43 -2.25 12.52
N GLU A 17 2.95 -1.46 13.48
CA GLU A 17 2.09 -1.93 14.57
C GLU A 17 0.72 -2.41 14.05
N HIS A 18 0.18 -1.81 12.98
CA HIS A 18 -1.05 -2.31 12.35
C HIS A 18 -0.82 -3.68 11.68
N ILE A 19 0.33 -3.86 11.03
CA ILE A 19 0.69 -5.15 10.42
C ILE A 19 0.79 -6.23 11.51
N LYS A 20 1.50 -5.95 12.61
CA LYS A 20 1.59 -6.84 13.77
C LYS A 20 0.21 -7.17 14.35
N ALA A 21 -0.68 -6.17 14.48
CA ALA A 21 -2.04 -6.38 14.98
C ALA A 21 -2.86 -7.29 14.05
N VAL A 22 -2.74 -7.16 12.73
CA VAL A 22 -3.39 -8.05 11.75
C VAL A 22 -2.86 -9.48 11.86
N ILE A 23 -1.55 -9.67 12.00
CA ILE A 23 -0.93 -10.98 12.19
C ILE A 23 -1.42 -11.62 13.50
N LYS A 24 -1.43 -10.84 14.60
CA LYS A 24 -1.97 -11.29 15.87
C LYS A 24 -3.44 -11.70 15.77
N GLY A 25 -4.25 -10.88 15.12
CA GLY A 25 -5.66 -11.20 14.87
C GLY A 25 -5.82 -12.51 14.09
N ALA A 26 -4.98 -12.76 13.08
CA ALA A 26 -4.98 -14.01 12.34
C ALA A 26 -4.58 -15.20 13.22
N HIS A 27 -3.54 -15.05 14.04
CA HIS A 27 -3.13 -16.05 15.04
C HIS A 27 -4.27 -16.39 16.00
N ASP A 28 -4.87 -15.38 16.64
CA ASP A 28 -5.93 -15.54 17.65
C ASP A 28 -7.18 -16.23 17.07
N HIS A 29 -7.41 -16.12 15.76
CA HIS A 29 -8.46 -16.83 15.03
C HIS A 29 -8.02 -18.17 14.43
N GLY A 30 -6.85 -18.67 14.79
CA GLY A 30 -6.35 -19.99 14.39
C GLY A 30 -5.99 -20.11 12.89
N ILE A 31 -5.67 -19.00 12.23
CA ILE A 31 -5.24 -19.01 10.83
C ILE A 31 -3.80 -19.55 10.76
N LYS A 32 -3.61 -20.69 10.07
CA LYS A 32 -2.33 -21.39 10.02
C LYS A 32 -1.35 -20.86 8.97
N HIS A 33 -1.87 -20.36 7.85
CA HIS A 33 -1.06 -19.89 6.73
C HIS A 33 -1.23 -18.37 6.59
N VAL A 34 -0.27 -17.64 7.12
CA VAL A 34 -0.19 -16.18 7.04
C VAL A 34 1.11 -15.83 6.33
N TYR A 35 1.02 -15.01 5.29
CA TYR A 35 2.16 -14.56 4.52
C TYR A 35 2.12 -13.04 4.39
N VAL A 36 3.28 -12.41 4.51
CA VAL A 36 3.46 -10.96 4.36
C VAL A 36 4.22 -10.69 3.07
N HIS A 37 3.68 -9.83 2.23
CA HIS A 37 4.37 -9.22 1.10
C HIS A 37 4.86 -7.85 1.58
N ALA A 38 6.12 -7.79 2.02
CA ALA A 38 6.69 -6.61 2.63
C ALA A 38 7.08 -5.57 1.58
N LEU A 39 6.46 -4.39 1.65
CA LEU A 39 6.83 -3.24 0.84
C LEU A 39 7.77 -2.36 1.66
N LEU A 40 8.87 -1.90 1.06
CA LEU A 40 9.90 -1.13 1.75
C LEU A 40 9.77 0.35 1.44
N ASP A 41 10.03 1.16 2.46
CA ASP A 41 9.83 2.61 2.42
C ASP A 41 11.06 3.36 1.86
N GLY A 42 12.00 3.76 2.70
CA GLY A 42 13.19 4.50 2.32
C GLY A 42 12.95 5.95 1.85
N ARG A 43 11.73 6.46 1.97
CA ARG A 43 11.32 7.81 1.56
C ARG A 43 10.71 8.62 2.70
N ASP A 44 9.81 7.99 3.46
CA ASP A 44 9.19 8.61 4.64
C ASP A 44 10.00 8.30 5.91
N VAL A 45 11.02 7.43 5.79
CA VAL A 45 12.04 7.07 6.77
C VAL A 45 13.42 7.12 6.11
N ALA A 46 14.48 6.81 6.87
CA ALA A 46 15.85 6.78 6.33
C ALA A 46 15.98 5.82 5.13
N PRO A 47 16.78 6.16 4.12
CA PRO A 47 16.86 5.40 2.87
C PRO A 47 17.36 3.96 2.99
N GLN A 48 18.07 3.63 4.07
CA GLN A 48 18.62 2.30 4.33
C GLN A 48 18.37 1.90 5.79
N CYS A 49 17.12 1.53 6.10
CA CYS A 49 16.71 1.13 7.45
C CYS A 49 15.79 -0.11 7.46
N ALA A 50 15.40 -0.61 6.29
CA ALA A 50 14.42 -1.70 6.16
C ALA A 50 14.82 -2.97 6.89
N GLN A 51 16.12 -3.32 6.96
CA GLN A 51 16.56 -4.53 7.67
C GLN A 51 16.16 -4.54 9.15
N GLY A 52 16.13 -3.37 9.81
CA GLY A 52 15.69 -3.25 11.20
C GLY A 52 14.22 -3.62 11.36
N TYR A 53 13.36 -3.05 10.52
CA TYR A 53 11.92 -3.33 10.53
C TYR A 53 11.58 -4.78 10.15
N LEU A 54 12.29 -5.33 9.16
CA LEU A 54 12.09 -6.73 8.75
C LEU A 54 12.46 -7.69 9.88
N LYS A 55 13.60 -7.47 10.56
CA LYS A 55 14.01 -8.28 11.71
C LYS A 55 13.00 -8.22 12.86
N ASP A 56 12.49 -7.02 13.15
CA ASP A 56 11.46 -6.82 14.18
C ASP A 56 10.16 -7.56 13.83
N LEU A 57 9.73 -7.49 12.57
CA LEU A 57 8.56 -8.20 12.09
C LEU A 57 8.73 -9.72 12.11
N GLU A 58 9.90 -10.22 11.65
CA GLU A 58 10.22 -11.64 11.67
C GLU A 58 10.30 -12.18 13.12
N ALA A 59 10.90 -11.44 14.05
CA ALA A 59 10.94 -11.79 15.46
C ALA A 59 9.54 -11.89 16.07
N TYR A 60 8.67 -10.92 15.77
CA TYR A 60 7.28 -10.93 16.22
C TYR A 60 6.49 -12.13 15.68
N MET A 61 6.64 -12.43 14.38
CA MET A 61 6.01 -13.62 13.77
C MET A 61 6.53 -14.93 14.36
N ALA A 62 7.83 -14.99 14.69
CA ALA A 62 8.44 -16.16 15.32
C ALA A 62 7.91 -16.35 16.76
N GLU A 63 7.76 -15.26 17.54
CA GLU A 63 7.19 -15.31 18.89
C GLU A 63 5.75 -15.84 18.88
N LEU A 64 4.93 -15.40 17.93
CA LEU A 64 3.56 -15.87 17.75
C LEU A 64 3.49 -17.27 17.10
N ASN A 65 4.59 -17.80 16.58
CA ASN A 65 4.60 -18.96 15.69
C ASN A 65 3.56 -18.83 14.55
N CYS A 66 3.43 -17.62 13.98
CA CYS A 66 2.43 -17.28 12.99
C CYS A 66 2.97 -16.25 11.98
N GLY A 67 2.97 -16.63 10.72
CA GLY A 67 3.37 -15.75 9.62
C GLY A 67 4.78 -16.01 9.10
N LYS A 68 4.98 -15.61 7.84
CA LYS A 68 6.27 -15.60 7.14
C LYS A 68 6.28 -14.45 6.14
N ILE A 69 7.45 -13.88 5.84
CA ILE A 69 7.62 -12.97 4.72
C ILE A 69 7.73 -13.81 3.44
N ALA A 70 6.85 -13.55 2.47
CA ALA A 70 6.82 -14.23 1.19
C ALA A 70 7.60 -13.48 0.10
N THR A 71 7.45 -12.15 0.06
CA THR A 71 8.16 -11.29 -0.89
C THR A 71 8.60 -10.00 -0.22
N VAL A 72 9.63 -9.39 -0.79
CA VAL A 72 10.10 -8.04 -0.44
C VAL A 72 10.14 -7.21 -1.70
N SER A 73 9.68 -5.96 -1.65
CA SER A 73 9.72 -5.04 -2.80
C SER A 73 9.83 -3.60 -2.33
N GLY A 74 10.67 -2.82 -2.95
CA GLY A 74 10.69 -1.37 -2.73
C GLY A 74 9.40 -0.70 -3.20
N ARG A 75 9.01 0.38 -2.52
CA ARG A 75 7.79 1.15 -2.83
C ARG A 75 7.77 1.73 -4.24
N TYR A 76 8.93 1.91 -4.86
CA TYR A 76 9.05 2.37 -6.24
C TYR A 76 8.30 1.47 -7.22
N TYR A 77 8.23 0.17 -6.95
CA TYR A 77 7.55 -0.83 -7.76
C TYR A 77 6.12 -1.09 -7.29
N ALA A 78 5.95 -1.36 -6.00
CA ALA A 78 4.68 -1.84 -5.45
C ALA A 78 3.71 -0.72 -5.04
N MET A 79 4.18 0.52 -4.99
CA MET A 79 3.41 1.67 -4.52
C MET A 79 3.53 2.86 -5.49
N ASP A 80 3.51 2.56 -6.80
CA ASP A 80 3.38 3.59 -7.82
C ASP A 80 2.01 4.30 -7.72
N ARG A 81 1.92 5.52 -8.26
CA ARG A 81 0.68 6.31 -8.34
C ARG A 81 0.56 7.13 -9.62
N ASP A 82 1.49 6.87 -10.56
CA ASP A 82 1.63 7.64 -11.79
C ASP A 82 1.31 6.77 -13.03
N ASN A 83 0.59 5.63 -12.82
CA ASN A 83 0.22 4.64 -13.84
C ASN A 83 1.43 4.04 -14.58
N ARG A 84 2.54 3.90 -13.87
CA ARG A 84 3.73 3.22 -14.36
C ARG A 84 3.56 1.70 -14.21
N TRP A 85 2.69 1.16 -15.05
CA TRP A 85 2.30 -0.25 -15.00
C TRP A 85 3.49 -1.20 -15.19
N ASP A 86 4.54 -0.76 -15.90
CA ASP A 86 5.83 -1.44 -16.02
C ASP A 86 6.48 -1.74 -14.66
N ARG A 87 6.32 -0.86 -13.68
CA ARG A 87 6.82 -1.05 -12.31
C ARG A 87 5.89 -1.93 -11.49
N VAL A 88 4.60 -1.65 -11.54
CA VAL A 88 3.57 -2.39 -10.80
C VAL A 88 3.55 -3.86 -11.21
N GLU A 89 3.76 -4.16 -12.51
CA GLU A 89 3.83 -5.51 -13.04
C GLU A 89 4.95 -6.33 -12.40
N LEU A 90 6.12 -5.74 -12.17
CA LEU A 90 7.23 -6.42 -11.50
C LEU A 90 6.85 -6.86 -10.09
N ALA A 91 6.23 -5.96 -9.31
CA ALA A 91 5.76 -6.26 -7.97
C ALA A 91 4.64 -7.31 -7.99
N TYR A 92 3.66 -7.16 -8.89
CA TYR A 92 2.57 -8.12 -9.10
C TYR A 92 3.12 -9.52 -9.42
N ASN A 93 4.08 -9.60 -10.34
CA ASN A 93 4.68 -10.87 -10.74
C ASN A 93 5.39 -11.57 -9.58
N ALA A 94 6.07 -10.84 -8.70
CA ALA A 94 6.67 -11.43 -7.50
C ALA A 94 5.59 -11.95 -6.53
N ILE A 95 4.53 -11.17 -6.30
CA ILE A 95 3.47 -11.45 -5.34
C ILE A 95 2.55 -12.58 -5.81
N VAL A 96 2.21 -12.62 -7.09
CA VAL A 96 1.22 -13.57 -7.65
C VAL A 96 1.88 -14.74 -8.37
N ASN A 97 2.82 -14.45 -9.27
CA ASN A 97 3.42 -15.45 -10.13
C ASN A 97 4.69 -16.09 -9.54
N GLY A 98 5.20 -15.55 -8.39
CA GLY A 98 6.46 -16.00 -7.81
C GLY A 98 7.67 -15.72 -8.71
N GLN A 99 7.58 -14.70 -9.56
CA GLN A 99 8.59 -14.29 -10.52
C GLN A 99 9.27 -13.00 -10.07
N GLY A 100 10.58 -13.00 -9.97
CA GLY A 100 11.38 -11.88 -9.50
C GLY A 100 12.76 -12.35 -9.08
N GLU A 101 13.51 -11.46 -8.44
CA GLU A 101 14.77 -11.80 -7.80
C GLU A 101 14.53 -12.86 -6.71
N ARG A 102 15.60 -13.51 -6.25
CA ARG A 102 15.54 -14.56 -5.21
C ARG A 102 16.53 -14.25 -4.09
N ALA A 103 16.09 -14.50 -2.86
CA ALA A 103 16.94 -14.47 -1.67
C ALA A 103 16.46 -15.51 -0.67
N ALA A 104 17.34 -15.96 0.21
CA ALA A 104 16.99 -16.92 1.25
C ALA A 104 16.28 -16.28 2.45
N SER A 105 16.38 -14.93 2.59
CA SER A 105 15.68 -14.17 3.63
C SER A 105 15.36 -12.75 3.16
N ALA A 106 14.44 -12.10 3.86
CA ALA A 106 14.07 -10.71 3.61
C ALA A 106 15.27 -9.76 3.80
N CYS A 107 16.07 -9.98 4.85
CA CYS A 107 17.27 -9.19 5.10
C CYS A 107 18.35 -9.38 4.03
N GLU A 108 18.50 -10.60 3.48
CA GLU A 108 19.41 -10.87 2.38
C GLU A 108 18.97 -10.13 1.11
N ALA A 109 17.68 -10.12 0.78
CA ALA A 109 17.16 -9.37 -0.36
C ALA A 109 17.51 -7.87 -0.28
N VAL A 110 17.37 -7.28 0.90
CA VAL A 110 17.74 -5.89 1.16
C VAL A 110 19.26 -5.69 1.05
N GLN A 111 20.05 -6.61 1.61
CA GLN A 111 21.51 -6.53 1.53
C GLN A 111 22.01 -6.59 0.08
N GLN A 112 21.45 -7.50 -0.73
CA GLN A 112 21.77 -7.59 -2.17
C GLN A 112 21.48 -6.28 -2.92
N SER A 113 20.49 -5.52 -2.47
CA SER A 113 20.18 -4.20 -3.01
C SER A 113 21.19 -3.14 -2.57
N TYR A 114 21.56 -3.13 -1.27
CA TYR A 114 22.56 -2.21 -0.73
C TYR A 114 23.95 -2.43 -1.34
N ASP A 115 24.32 -3.67 -1.62
CA ASP A 115 25.57 -4.02 -2.31
C ASP A 115 25.64 -3.48 -3.74
N LYS A 116 24.48 -3.09 -4.31
CA LYS A 116 24.33 -2.44 -5.62
C LYS A 116 24.05 -0.93 -5.50
N ASP A 117 24.29 -0.32 -4.33
CA ASP A 117 24.01 1.09 -4.04
C ASP A 117 22.53 1.50 -4.19
N ALA A 118 21.61 0.54 -4.15
CA ALA A 118 20.17 0.80 -4.23
C ALA A 118 19.56 0.80 -2.83
N ALA A 119 18.87 1.89 -2.46
CA ALA A 119 18.20 2.06 -1.17
C ALA A 119 16.88 1.25 -1.09
N ASP A 120 16.24 1.24 0.09
CA ASP A 120 15.00 0.51 0.38
C ASP A 120 13.91 0.76 -0.66
N GLU A 121 13.73 2.01 -1.06
CA GLU A 121 12.74 2.43 -2.06
C GLU A 121 12.86 1.65 -3.39
N PHE A 122 14.09 1.27 -3.76
CA PHE A 122 14.42 0.69 -5.06
C PHE A 122 14.76 -0.80 -5.01
N VAL A 123 14.51 -1.47 -3.88
CA VAL A 123 14.71 -2.93 -3.79
C VAL A 123 13.84 -3.62 -4.83
N LEU A 124 14.46 -4.35 -5.75
CA LEU A 124 13.75 -5.10 -6.78
C LEU A 124 12.80 -6.13 -6.14
N PRO A 125 11.61 -6.36 -6.72
CA PRO A 125 10.70 -7.37 -6.23
C PRO A 125 11.38 -8.74 -6.14
N THR A 126 11.52 -9.24 -4.91
CA THR A 126 12.27 -10.44 -4.54
C THR A 126 11.36 -11.44 -3.86
N VAL A 127 11.40 -12.68 -4.32
CA VAL A 127 10.62 -13.79 -3.74
C VAL A 127 11.48 -14.51 -2.70
N ILE A 128 10.98 -14.61 -1.47
CA ILE A 128 11.60 -15.29 -0.34
C ILE A 128 10.97 -16.68 -0.15
N ASP A 129 9.63 -16.75 -0.12
CA ASP A 129 8.88 -18.00 0.00
C ASP A 129 7.79 -18.07 -1.07
N ALA A 130 8.03 -18.90 -2.10
CA ALA A 130 7.10 -19.06 -3.21
C ALA A 130 5.76 -19.71 -2.81
N GLU A 131 5.67 -20.39 -1.66
CA GLU A 131 4.40 -20.92 -1.14
C GLU A 131 3.45 -19.78 -0.75
N GLY A 132 4.02 -18.62 -0.45
CA GLY A 132 3.28 -17.41 -0.09
C GLY A 132 2.67 -16.64 -1.26
N THR A 133 2.82 -17.05 -2.52
CA THR A 133 2.19 -16.37 -3.67
C THR A 133 0.68 -16.33 -3.56
N ILE A 134 0.07 -15.19 -3.95
CA ILE A 134 -1.39 -15.00 -3.93
C ILE A 134 -2.05 -15.86 -5.01
N LYS A 135 -3.12 -16.56 -4.63
CA LYS A 135 -3.90 -17.42 -5.52
C LYS A 135 -5.39 -17.13 -5.39
N SER A 136 -6.15 -17.45 -6.42
CA SER A 136 -7.62 -17.41 -6.34
C SER A 136 -8.14 -18.23 -5.16
N GLY A 137 -9.05 -17.63 -4.39
CA GLY A 137 -9.57 -18.18 -3.14
C GLY A 137 -8.86 -17.67 -1.88
N ASP A 138 -7.75 -16.94 -2.02
CA ASP A 138 -7.08 -16.35 -0.87
C ASP A 138 -7.83 -15.13 -0.32
N ALA A 139 -7.62 -14.89 0.97
CA ALA A 139 -7.98 -13.63 1.61
C ALA A 139 -6.73 -12.75 1.69
N VAL A 140 -6.82 -11.51 1.21
CA VAL A 140 -5.74 -10.52 1.19
C VAL A 140 -6.17 -9.29 1.98
N ILE A 141 -5.27 -8.76 2.81
CA ILE A 141 -5.46 -7.48 3.50
C ILE A 141 -4.34 -6.54 3.08
N PHE A 142 -4.69 -5.34 2.64
CA PHE A 142 -3.72 -4.29 2.36
C PHE A 142 -3.80 -3.26 3.50
N CYS A 143 -2.77 -3.25 4.36
CA CYS A 143 -2.79 -2.46 5.60
C CYS A 143 -2.46 -0.98 5.40
N ASN A 144 -2.19 -0.53 4.18
CA ASN A 144 -2.04 0.89 3.92
C ASN A 144 -3.36 1.63 4.23
N PHE A 145 -3.31 2.61 5.12
CA PHE A 145 -4.45 3.47 5.44
C PHE A 145 -4.52 4.72 4.55
N ARG A 146 -3.41 5.11 3.91
CA ARG A 146 -3.38 6.16 2.89
C ARG A 146 -3.61 5.54 1.51
N PRO A 147 -4.65 6.01 0.76
CA PRO A 147 -5.16 5.32 -0.42
C PRO A 147 -4.30 5.47 -1.68
N ASP A 148 -3.64 6.62 -1.87
CA ASP A 148 -3.07 7.05 -3.15
C ASP A 148 -2.08 6.04 -3.76
N ARG A 149 -1.24 5.40 -2.96
CA ARG A 149 -0.22 4.46 -3.40
C ARG A 149 -0.59 2.97 -3.27
N GLY A 150 -1.72 2.65 -2.65
CA GLY A 150 -2.26 1.28 -2.62
C GLY A 150 -3.18 0.98 -3.79
N ARG A 151 -3.63 1.99 -4.49
CA ARG A 151 -4.67 1.94 -5.52
C ARG A 151 -4.30 1.06 -6.69
N GLU A 152 -3.14 1.27 -7.30
CA GLU A 152 -2.74 0.62 -8.55
C GLU A 152 -2.52 -0.88 -8.38
N LEU A 153 -1.77 -1.29 -7.35
CA LEU A 153 -1.57 -2.71 -7.07
C LEU A 153 -2.90 -3.39 -6.68
N THR A 154 -3.79 -2.70 -5.97
CA THR A 154 -5.13 -3.22 -5.67
C THR A 154 -5.94 -3.42 -6.95
N LYS A 155 -5.96 -2.44 -7.88
CA LYS A 155 -6.61 -2.60 -9.19
C LYS A 155 -6.09 -3.83 -9.93
N ALA A 156 -4.78 -3.98 -9.98
CA ALA A 156 -4.14 -5.12 -10.63
C ALA A 156 -4.54 -6.46 -9.98
N LEU A 157 -4.82 -6.50 -8.69
CA LEU A 157 -5.24 -7.71 -7.99
C LEU A 157 -6.72 -8.05 -8.18
N VAL A 158 -7.63 -7.04 -8.21
CA VAL A 158 -9.06 -7.30 -8.05
C VAL A 158 -9.94 -6.96 -9.25
N LEU A 159 -9.53 -6.05 -10.15
CA LEU A 159 -10.39 -5.68 -11.28
C LEU A 159 -10.42 -6.78 -12.34
N PRO A 160 -11.58 -7.30 -12.75
CA PRO A 160 -11.65 -8.31 -13.78
C PRO A 160 -11.23 -7.79 -15.17
N ASP A 161 -11.48 -6.51 -15.44
CA ASP A 161 -11.23 -5.78 -16.68
C ASP A 161 -9.95 -4.92 -16.64
N PHE A 162 -9.02 -5.26 -15.74
CA PHE A 162 -7.74 -4.57 -15.65
C PHE A 162 -6.92 -4.73 -16.93
N ASP A 163 -6.42 -3.61 -17.45
CA ASP A 163 -5.74 -3.51 -18.76
C ASP A 163 -4.29 -2.94 -18.68
N GLY A 164 -3.77 -2.68 -17.47
CA GLY A 164 -2.44 -2.11 -17.29
C GLY A 164 -1.29 -3.02 -17.74
N PHE A 165 -1.45 -4.33 -17.59
CA PHE A 165 -0.56 -5.38 -18.11
C PHE A 165 -1.31 -6.72 -18.21
N ASN A 166 -0.71 -7.68 -18.93
CA ASN A 166 -1.36 -8.98 -19.13
C ASN A 166 -1.27 -9.86 -17.87
N ARG A 167 -2.41 -10.33 -17.39
CA ARG A 167 -2.51 -11.22 -16.23
C ARG A 167 -3.78 -12.07 -16.27
N GLU A 168 -3.79 -13.17 -15.52
CA GLU A 168 -5.01 -13.93 -15.26
C GLU A 168 -5.82 -13.27 -14.14
N PRO A 169 -7.15 -13.10 -14.29
CA PRO A 169 -8.00 -12.59 -13.22
C PRO A 169 -7.98 -13.46 -11.98
N LEU A 170 -7.92 -12.84 -10.81
CA LEU A 170 -7.95 -13.52 -9.52
C LEU A 170 -9.32 -13.33 -8.85
N SER A 171 -9.80 -14.39 -8.21
CA SER A 171 -10.97 -14.32 -7.32
C SER A 171 -10.48 -14.25 -5.88
N LEU A 172 -10.44 -13.07 -5.29
CA LEU A 172 -9.89 -12.81 -3.97
C LEU A 172 -10.95 -12.30 -3.01
N TYR A 173 -10.80 -12.63 -1.71
CA TYR A 173 -11.41 -11.85 -0.65
C TYR A 173 -10.44 -10.73 -0.26
N MET A 174 -10.58 -9.57 -0.87
CA MET A 174 -9.67 -8.44 -0.66
C MET A 174 -10.26 -7.46 0.35
N ALA A 175 -9.45 -7.06 1.33
CA ALA A 175 -9.77 -5.99 2.26
C ALA A 175 -8.69 -4.91 2.22
N THR A 176 -9.11 -3.64 2.30
CA THR A 176 -8.23 -2.47 2.41
C THR A 176 -8.55 -1.72 3.68
N MET A 177 -7.54 -1.12 4.33
CA MET A 177 -7.77 -0.39 5.57
C MET A 177 -8.73 0.77 5.39
N THR A 178 -8.63 1.48 4.28
CA THR A 178 -9.53 2.61 3.95
C THR A 178 -10.02 2.45 2.52
N LYS A 179 -10.99 3.25 2.12
CA LYS A 179 -11.46 3.32 0.74
C LYS A 179 -10.37 3.89 -0.17
N TYR A 180 -9.90 3.12 -1.14
CA TYR A 180 -8.85 3.55 -2.07
C TYR A 180 -9.42 4.25 -3.30
N GLU A 181 -10.55 3.77 -3.82
CA GLU A 181 -11.24 4.33 -4.97
C GLU A 181 -12.68 3.82 -4.97
N ASP A 182 -13.59 4.58 -5.58
CA ASP A 182 -14.98 4.16 -5.77
C ASP A 182 -15.07 3.01 -6.78
N GLY A 183 -15.93 2.04 -6.50
CA GLY A 183 -16.19 0.93 -7.41
C GLY A 183 -15.18 -0.23 -7.34
N LEU A 184 -14.11 -0.14 -6.53
CA LEU A 184 -13.24 -1.29 -6.31
C LEU A 184 -13.98 -2.40 -5.56
N PRO A 185 -13.93 -3.67 -6.03
CA PRO A 185 -14.58 -4.80 -5.38
C PRO A 185 -13.78 -5.28 -4.15
N VAL A 186 -13.67 -4.43 -3.14
CA VAL A 186 -12.91 -4.69 -1.90
C VAL A 186 -13.76 -4.41 -0.67
N HIS A 187 -13.41 -5.06 0.45
CA HIS A 187 -13.99 -4.76 1.75
C HIS A 187 -13.18 -3.64 2.43
N ILE A 188 -13.85 -2.60 2.88
CA ILE A 188 -13.23 -1.48 3.59
C ILE A 188 -13.30 -1.77 5.08
N VAL A 189 -12.14 -1.72 5.75
CA VAL A 189 -12.06 -1.98 7.20
C VAL A 189 -12.52 -0.76 8.00
N TYR A 190 -12.05 0.42 7.61
CA TYR A 190 -12.41 1.69 8.23
C TYR A 190 -12.98 2.64 7.18
N GLU A 191 -14.22 3.00 7.35
CA GLU A 191 -14.80 4.08 6.57
C GLU A 191 -14.20 5.42 7.03
N LYS A 192 -14.01 6.35 6.10
CA LYS A 192 -13.59 7.69 6.47
C LYS A 192 -14.73 8.42 7.15
N ASP A 193 -14.45 9.00 8.30
CA ASP A 193 -15.31 10.03 8.86
C ASP A 193 -15.36 11.23 7.88
N ILE A 194 -16.56 11.65 7.54
CA ILE A 194 -16.75 12.86 6.76
C ILE A 194 -16.44 14.03 7.69
N LEU A 195 -15.32 14.70 7.45
CA LEU A 195 -14.97 15.90 8.20
C LEU A 195 -15.92 17.03 7.80
N SER A 196 -16.69 17.53 8.75
CA SER A 196 -17.47 18.75 8.64
C SER A 196 -16.70 19.96 9.18
N GLU A 197 -17.17 21.15 8.87
CA GLU A 197 -16.58 22.41 9.34
C GLU A 197 -15.11 22.59 8.90
N THR A 198 -14.74 22.04 7.75
CA THR A 198 -13.44 22.34 7.13
C THR A 198 -13.37 23.81 6.78
N LEU A 199 -12.15 24.38 6.69
CA LEU A 199 -11.99 25.79 6.34
C LEU A 199 -12.70 26.13 5.03
N GLY A 200 -12.62 25.23 4.01
CA GLY A 200 -13.31 25.41 2.73
C GLY A 200 -14.83 25.50 2.88
N GLU A 201 -15.41 24.66 3.72
CA GLU A 201 -16.84 24.65 4.01
C GLU A 201 -17.27 25.91 4.79
N VAL A 202 -16.52 26.28 5.84
CA VAL A 202 -16.81 27.49 6.63
C VAL A 202 -16.77 28.76 5.78
N LEU A 203 -15.78 28.87 4.88
CA LEU A 203 -15.68 30.00 3.95
C LEU A 203 -16.87 30.02 2.97
N SER A 204 -17.25 28.86 2.44
CA SER A 204 -18.40 28.71 1.54
C SER A 204 -19.71 29.13 2.21
N VAL A 205 -19.98 28.61 3.41
CA VAL A 205 -21.16 28.97 4.21
C VAL A 205 -21.18 30.46 4.55
N GLY A 206 -20.00 31.05 4.78
CA GLY A 206 -19.85 32.50 4.98
C GLY A 206 -20.00 33.35 3.72
N GLY A 207 -20.25 32.75 2.56
CA GLY A 207 -20.40 33.46 1.27
C GLY A 207 -19.08 33.98 0.69
N TYR A 208 -17.93 33.52 1.17
CA TYR A 208 -16.63 33.94 0.67
C TYR A 208 -16.23 33.13 -0.56
N ARG A 209 -15.60 33.82 -1.54
CA ARG A 209 -14.93 33.16 -2.65
C ARG A 209 -13.53 32.69 -2.24
N GLN A 210 -13.12 31.54 -2.75
CA GLN A 210 -11.82 30.93 -2.44
C GLN A 210 -11.20 30.34 -3.72
N LEU A 211 -9.89 30.42 -3.83
CA LEU A 211 -9.13 29.85 -4.94
C LEU A 211 -8.18 28.76 -4.44
N ARG A 212 -8.24 27.60 -5.09
CA ARG A 212 -7.26 26.50 -4.93
C ARG A 212 -6.39 26.49 -6.19
N ILE A 213 -5.10 26.67 -5.99
CA ILE A 213 -4.14 26.67 -7.11
C ILE A 213 -2.90 25.88 -6.71
N ALA A 214 -2.50 24.94 -7.55
CA ALA A 214 -1.28 24.16 -7.38
C ALA A 214 -0.85 23.48 -8.67
N GLU A 215 0.39 23.01 -8.70
CA GLU A 215 0.89 22.06 -9.70
C GLU A 215 0.34 20.65 -9.46
N THR A 216 0.51 19.76 -10.46
CA THR A 216 -0.11 18.42 -10.49
C THR A 216 0.06 17.60 -9.20
N GLU A 217 1.29 17.53 -8.65
CA GLU A 217 1.55 16.72 -7.44
C GLU A 217 0.89 17.26 -6.17
N LYS A 218 0.62 18.57 -6.12
CA LYS A 218 0.03 19.26 -4.96
C LYS A 218 -1.46 19.57 -5.15
N TYR A 219 -2.00 19.37 -6.33
CA TYR A 219 -3.39 19.70 -6.61
C TYR A 219 -4.37 18.97 -5.68
N ALA A 220 -4.21 17.67 -5.50
CA ALA A 220 -5.04 16.92 -4.56
C ALA A 220 -4.90 17.40 -3.11
N HIS A 221 -3.73 17.91 -2.72
CA HIS A 221 -3.51 18.40 -1.36
C HIS A 221 -4.30 19.67 -1.07
N VAL A 222 -4.39 20.59 -2.04
CA VAL A 222 -5.11 21.86 -1.88
C VAL A 222 -6.61 21.76 -2.23
N THR A 223 -7.06 20.65 -2.80
CA THR A 223 -8.46 20.37 -3.15
C THR A 223 -9.04 19.28 -2.25
N TYR A 224 -8.92 18.04 -2.66
CA TYR A 224 -9.50 16.87 -1.98
C TYR A 224 -9.11 16.75 -0.49
N PHE A 225 -7.81 16.76 -0.17
CA PHE A 225 -7.37 16.62 1.23
C PHE A 225 -7.73 17.83 2.06
N PHE A 226 -7.59 19.03 1.50
CA PHE A 226 -7.94 20.27 2.20
C PHE A 226 -9.45 20.36 2.48
N ASN A 227 -10.28 19.79 1.61
CA ASN A 227 -11.74 19.71 1.77
C ASN A 227 -12.18 18.48 2.59
N GLY A 228 -11.28 17.86 3.37
CA GLY A 228 -11.62 16.75 4.25
C GLY A 228 -11.95 15.44 3.52
N GLY A 229 -11.47 15.28 2.29
CA GLY A 229 -11.72 14.11 1.45
C GLY A 229 -12.95 14.22 0.55
N LYS A 230 -13.46 15.43 0.34
CA LYS A 230 -14.57 15.74 -0.57
C LYS A 230 -14.02 16.14 -1.93
N GLU A 231 -14.41 15.40 -2.98
CA GLU A 231 -13.98 15.69 -4.37
C GLU A 231 -14.68 16.94 -4.93
N GLU A 232 -15.97 17.07 -4.66
CA GLU A 232 -16.76 18.20 -5.15
C GLU A 232 -16.29 19.53 -4.54
N PRO A 233 -16.10 20.58 -5.34
CA PRO A 233 -15.79 21.89 -4.81
C PRO A 233 -16.96 22.43 -3.97
N PHE A 234 -16.65 23.23 -2.97
CA PHE A 234 -17.64 23.99 -2.23
C PHE A 234 -18.16 25.16 -3.08
N GLU A 235 -19.33 25.67 -2.76
CA GLU A 235 -19.86 26.89 -3.42
C GLU A 235 -18.88 28.05 -3.23
N GLY A 236 -18.55 28.75 -4.32
CA GLY A 236 -17.55 29.81 -4.30
C GLY A 236 -16.09 29.35 -4.34
N GLU A 237 -15.82 28.03 -4.50
CA GLU A 237 -14.49 27.48 -4.65
C GLU A 237 -14.10 27.35 -6.15
N ASP A 238 -13.12 28.12 -6.56
CA ASP A 238 -12.50 28.03 -7.89
C ASP A 238 -11.21 27.17 -7.79
N ARG A 239 -10.93 26.32 -8.79
CA ARG A 239 -9.77 25.44 -8.86
C ARG A 239 -8.95 25.69 -10.13
N VAL A 240 -7.64 25.85 -9.95
CA VAL A 240 -6.68 26.05 -11.06
C VAL A 240 -5.51 25.07 -10.89
N LEU A 241 -5.28 24.28 -11.92
CA LEU A 241 -4.09 23.44 -12.07
C LEU A 241 -3.08 24.20 -12.95
N VAL A 242 -1.84 24.36 -12.47
CA VAL A 242 -0.75 25.05 -13.18
C VAL A 242 0.37 24.11 -13.56
#